data_ba9facb4097b56b6d770dbde5d1d60e9
#
_entry.id   ba9facb4097b56b6d770dbde5d1d60e9
#
_cell.length_a   1.000
_cell.length_b   1.000
_cell.length_c   1.000
_cell.angle_alpha   90.00
_cell.angle_beta   90.00
_cell.angle_gamma   90.00
#
_symmetry.space_group_name_H-M   'P 1'
#
loop_
_entity.id
_entity.type
_entity.pdbx_description
1 polymer ?
#
loop_
_entity_poly.entity_id
_entity_poly.type
_entity_poly.pdbx_seq_one_letter_code
_entity_poly.pdbx_strand_id
1 'polypeptide(L)'
;MNYLFTSESVSEGHPDKVADQISDAILDEFLRQDQESKVACETFCSTGLVVVGGEVRAEHAYVDIQSTVRNVINRIGYNKADYMFDGNSCGVLSAIHEQSADINRGVVRTDPEEQGAGDQGMMFGYACRDTEEFMPLPLALSHLTLQVLADIRKNSIDLMPYLRPDAKSQFTIEYDENNHPVRVHTIVVSTQHDEFVAPELGKMGYNEAVSQFGQERVDKAMHDKIEKDVREILLPKVIAALPAQTAALFDGNFILHVNPTGKFVIGGPHGDTGLTGRKIIVDTYGGRGAHGGGAFSGKDPSKVDRSAAYAARYIAKNLVAAGVADEVLVQLAYAIGVAKPVSIFVNTYGTATHGLSDAAIAEKIGEIFDLRPAKIIEKFQLKNPIYEPTASYGHVGRKPYTKSVKVIRDGKEVNKVLQFFGWELLDSVDKIKTAFGL
;
A
#
# COMPACT_ATOMS: atom_id res chain seq x y z
N MET A 1 6.36 5.41 -31.63
CA MET A 1 4.93 5.82 -31.51
C MET A 1 4.61 5.86 -30.02
N ASN A 2 4.00 6.95 -29.52
CA ASN A 2 3.66 7.06 -28.11
C ASN A 2 2.49 6.12 -27.75
N TYR A 3 2.40 5.72 -26.47
CA TYR A 3 1.33 4.90 -25.94
C TYR A 3 0.87 5.42 -24.58
N LEU A 4 -0.33 5.02 -24.15
CA LEU A 4 -0.91 5.40 -22.86
C LEU A 4 -0.85 4.22 -21.89
N PHE A 5 -0.44 4.49 -20.63
CA PHE A 5 -0.50 3.52 -19.55
C PHE A 5 -1.17 4.15 -18.32
N THR A 6 -2.02 3.37 -17.67
CA THR A 6 -2.86 3.84 -16.56
C THR A 6 -2.63 2.99 -15.29
N SER A 7 -2.55 3.67 -14.15
CA SER A 7 -2.64 3.03 -12.83
C SER A 7 -3.58 3.82 -11.93
N GLU A 8 -4.09 3.13 -10.92
CA GLU A 8 -4.98 3.71 -9.92
C GLU A 8 -4.47 3.47 -8.50
N SER A 9 -4.98 4.25 -7.56
CA SER A 9 -4.83 4.06 -6.13
C SER A 9 -6.13 4.33 -5.41
N VAL A 10 -6.22 3.84 -4.18
CA VAL A 10 -7.34 4.10 -3.27
C VAL A 10 -6.82 4.66 -1.94
N SER A 11 -7.64 5.49 -1.29
CA SER A 11 -7.27 6.12 -0.02
C SER A 11 -7.24 5.13 1.15
N GLU A 12 -6.69 5.57 2.28
CA GLU A 12 -6.76 4.84 3.55
C GLU A 12 -8.20 4.55 4.02
N GLY A 13 -9.18 5.34 3.57
CA GLY A 13 -10.60 5.18 3.88
C GLY A 13 -11.37 4.27 2.93
N HIS A 14 -10.76 3.80 1.84
CA HIS A 14 -11.39 2.80 0.97
C HIS A 14 -11.67 1.51 1.76
N PRO A 15 -12.83 0.85 1.59
CA PRO A 15 -13.22 -0.32 2.40
C PRO A 15 -12.16 -1.42 2.48
N ASP A 16 -11.56 -1.80 1.35
CA ASP A 16 -10.51 -2.82 1.33
C ASP A 16 -9.25 -2.36 2.08
N LYS A 17 -8.90 -1.06 2.03
CA LYS A 17 -7.75 -0.54 2.78
C LYS A 17 -8.03 -0.33 4.26
N VAL A 18 -9.29 -0.11 4.64
CA VAL A 18 -9.71 -0.19 6.05
C VAL A 18 -9.48 -1.60 6.58
N ALA A 19 -9.87 -2.63 5.82
CA ALA A 19 -9.67 -4.02 6.18
C ALA A 19 -8.18 -4.39 6.30
N ASP A 20 -7.36 -3.97 5.34
CA ASP A 20 -5.90 -4.19 5.36
C ASP A 20 -5.24 -3.54 6.57
N GLN A 21 -5.58 -2.28 6.89
CA GLN A 21 -5.03 -1.56 8.04
C GLN A 21 -5.43 -2.20 9.36
N ILE A 22 -6.65 -2.71 9.49
CA ILE A 22 -7.10 -3.45 10.69
C ILE A 22 -6.29 -4.73 10.85
N SER A 23 -6.12 -5.51 9.78
CA SER A 23 -5.38 -6.77 9.80
C SER A 23 -3.90 -6.55 10.16
N ASP A 24 -3.25 -5.52 9.62
CA ASP A 24 -1.86 -5.20 9.95
C ASP A 24 -1.68 -4.58 11.34
N ALA A 25 -2.65 -3.80 11.82
CA ALA A 25 -2.62 -3.30 13.19
C ALA A 25 -2.72 -4.43 14.23
N ILE A 26 -3.54 -5.45 13.95
CA ILE A 26 -3.62 -6.65 14.80
C ILE A 26 -2.30 -7.42 14.77
N LEU A 27 -1.72 -7.62 13.59
CA LEU A 27 -0.40 -8.25 13.46
C LEU A 27 0.66 -7.48 14.26
N ASP A 28 0.71 -6.16 14.13
CA ASP A 28 1.68 -5.32 14.84
C ASP A 28 1.49 -5.40 16.36
N GLU A 29 0.26 -5.47 16.88
CA GLU A 29 0.01 -5.63 18.30
C GLU A 29 0.49 -6.99 18.84
N PHE A 30 0.36 -8.08 18.07
CA PHE A 30 0.94 -9.36 18.43
C PHE A 30 2.48 -9.31 18.43
N LEU A 31 3.11 -8.79 17.38
CA LEU A 31 4.57 -8.69 17.27
C LEU A 31 5.18 -7.70 18.27
N ARG A 32 4.43 -6.69 18.66
CA ARG A 32 4.83 -5.75 19.71
C ARG A 32 5.04 -6.46 21.05
N GLN A 33 4.18 -7.43 21.36
CA GLN A 33 4.20 -8.17 22.63
C GLN A 33 5.06 -9.44 22.55
N ASP A 34 4.95 -10.20 21.45
CA ASP A 34 5.68 -11.44 21.22
C ASP A 34 6.17 -11.51 19.75
N GLN A 35 7.47 -11.30 19.57
CA GLN A 35 8.10 -11.29 18.24
C GLN A 35 8.05 -12.64 17.50
N GLU A 36 7.78 -13.75 18.21
CA GLU A 36 7.64 -15.09 17.61
C GLU A 36 6.19 -15.41 17.24
N SER A 37 5.27 -14.48 17.44
CA SER A 37 3.86 -14.65 17.06
C SER A 37 3.73 -15.07 15.60
N LYS A 38 2.84 -16.05 15.36
CA LYS A 38 2.40 -16.45 14.02
C LYS A 38 0.98 -15.93 13.84
N VAL A 39 0.78 -15.16 12.79
CA VAL A 39 -0.50 -14.46 12.53
C VAL A 39 -0.86 -14.61 11.07
N ALA A 40 -2.08 -15.04 10.82
CA ALA A 40 -2.75 -14.96 9.54
C ALA A 40 -4.16 -14.42 9.82
N CYS A 41 -4.32 -13.11 9.72
CA CYS A 41 -5.52 -12.40 10.12
C CYS A 41 -6.13 -11.68 8.91
N GLU A 42 -7.41 -11.92 8.68
CA GLU A 42 -8.18 -11.30 7.62
C GLU A 42 -9.36 -10.55 8.22
N THR A 43 -9.72 -9.44 7.59
CA THR A 43 -10.79 -8.55 8.02
C THR A 43 -11.81 -8.39 6.91
N PHE A 44 -13.07 -8.48 7.30
CA PHE A 44 -14.23 -8.09 6.51
C PHE A 44 -14.84 -6.85 7.17
N CYS A 45 -15.16 -5.81 6.40
CA CYS A 45 -15.90 -4.67 6.89
C CYS A 45 -17.02 -4.28 5.94
N SER A 46 -18.16 -3.90 6.52
CA SER A 46 -19.39 -3.48 5.82
C SER A 46 -20.15 -2.49 6.69
N THR A 47 -21.37 -2.11 6.30
CA THR A 47 -22.21 -1.17 7.06
C THR A 47 -22.29 -1.54 8.54
N GLY A 48 -21.72 -0.70 9.41
CA GLY A 48 -21.78 -0.86 10.85
C GLY A 48 -21.16 -2.14 11.43
N LEU A 49 -20.36 -2.87 10.66
CA LEU A 49 -19.83 -4.17 11.06
C LEU A 49 -18.38 -4.38 10.63
N VAL A 50 -17.58 -4.94 11.53
CA VAL A 50 -16.26 -5.51 11.26
C VAL A 50 -16.23 -6.95 11.78
N VAL A 51 -15.76 -7.87 10.93
CA VAL A 51 -15.48 -9.25 11.31
C VAL A 51 -14.00 -9.51 11.08
N VAL A 52 -13.30 -9.94 12.12
CA VAL A 52 -11.89 -10.34 12.06
C VAL A 52 -11.82 -11.84 12.23
N GLY A 53 -11.22 -12.53 11.28
CA GLY A 53 -11.05 -13.99 11.30
C GLY A 53 -9.61 -14.40 11.02
N GLY A 54 -9.32 -15.68 11.19
CA GLY A 54 -8.02 -16.24 10.89
C GLY A 54 -7.41 -17.00 12.06
N GLU A 55 -6.10 -17.24 11.97
CA GLU A 55 -5.38 -18.04 12.96
C GLU A 55 -4.20 -17.29 13.56
N VAL A 56 -4.00 -17.47 14.86
CA VAL A 56 -2.92 -16.85 15.63
C VAL A 56 -2.28 -17.89 16.55
N ARG A 57 -0.95 -17.83 16.66
CA ARG A 57 -0.20 -18.50 17.69
C ARG A 57 0.75 -17.52 18.36
N ALA A 58 0.56 -17.25 19.62
CA ALA A 58 1.43 -16.42 20.45
C ALA A 58 1.48 -17.00 21.86
N GLU A 59 2.68 -17.03 22.47
CA GLU A 59 2.86 -17.59 23.80
C GLU A 59 2.71 -16.51 24.90
N HIS A 60 3.06 -15.27 24.56
CA HIS A 60 3.18 -14.16 25.52
C HIS A 60 2.44 -12.90 25.13
N ALA A 61 1.52 -12.98 24.18
CA ALA A 61 0.74 -11.83 23.73
C ALA A 61 -0.74 -11.98 24.04
N TYR A 62 -1.32 -10.91 24.56
CA TYR A 62 -2.76 -10.70 24.66
C TYR A 62 -3.13 -9.43 23.89
N VAL A 63 -3.96 -9.55 22.87
CA VAL A 63 -4.37 -8.42 22.03
C VAL A 63 -5.87 -8.15 22.21
N ASP A 64 -6.21 -6.95 22.63
CA ASP A 64 -7.57 -6.45 22.60
C ASP A 64 -7.97 -6.10 21.17
N ILE A 65 -8.57 -7.07 20.48
CA ILE A 65 -8.98 -6.96 19.08
C ILE A 65 -9.97 -5.81 18.91
N GLN A 66 -10.95 -5.66 19.82
CA GLN A 66 -11.96 -4.61 19.68
C GLN A 66 -11.36 -3.21 19.75
N SER A 67 -10.51 -2.96 20.75
CA SER A 67 -9.83 -1.66 20.88
C SER A 67 -8.92 -1.38 19.70
N THR A 68 -8.17 -2.38 19.21
CA THR A 68 -7.29 -2.24 18.04
C THR A 68 -8.09 -1.86 16.79
N VAL A 69 -9.18 -2.56 16.50
CA VAL A 69 -10.08 -2.27 15.38
C VAL A 69 -10.63 -0.84 15.45
N ARG A 70 -11.18 -0.45 16.62
CA ARG A 70 -11.78 0.87 16.83
C ARG A 70 -10.76 2.00 16.67
N ASN A 71 -9.54 1.81 17.17
CA ASN A 71 -8.47 2.78 17.04
C ASN A 71 -8.09 3.03 15.57
N VAL A 72 -8.00 1.96 14.77
CA VAL A 72 -7.73 2.07 13.32
C VAL A 72 -8.85 2.85 12.62
N ILE A 73 -10.11 2.49 12.83
CA ILE A 73 -11.27 3.13 12.20
C ILE A 73 -11.32 4.62 12.54
N ASN A 74 -11.15 4.97 13.83
CA ASN A 74 -11.14 6.35 14.30
C ASN A 74 -9.97 7.16 13.72
N ARG A 75 -8.75 6.57 13.65
CA ARG A 75 -7.57 7.20 13.06
C ARG A 75 -7.74 7.48 11.57
N ILE A 76 -8.38 6.59 10.82
CA ILE A 76 -8.74 6.80 9.41
C ILE A 76 -9.67 8.00 9.26
N GLY A 77 -10.57 8.22 10.23
CA GLY A 77 -11.50 9.34 10.26
C GLY A 77 -12.97 8.94 10.15
N TYR A 78 -13.28 7.66 10.27
CA TYR A 78 -14.66 7.18 10.43
C TYR A 78 -15.06 7.30 11.91
N ASN A 79 -15.43 8.50 12.32
CA ASN A 79 -15.71 8.87 13.72
C ASN A 79 -17.04 9.62 13.89
N LYS A 80 -17.92 9.57 12.88
CA LYS A 80 -19.26 10.17 12.89
C LYS A 80 -20.30 9.13 12.54
N ALA A 81 -21.41 9.12 13.28
CA ALA A 81 -22.53 8.21 13.04
C ALA A 81 -23.14 8.34 11.64
N ASP A 82 -23.13 9.55 11.07
CA ASP A 82 -23.66 9.85 9.73
C ASP A 82 -22.94 9.10 8.61
N TYR A 83 -21.72 8.56 8.88
CA TYR A 83 -21.01 7.73 7.92
C TYR A 83 -21.55 6.28 7.86
N MET A 84 -22.49 5.92 8.77
CA MET A 84 -23.06 4.56 8.89
C MET A 84 -22.02 3.46 9.09
N PHE A 85 -20.81 3.89 9.42
CA PHE A 85 -19.65 3.08 9.80
C PHE A 85 -18.71 3.99 10.61
N ASP A 86 -18.63 3.76 11.92
CA ASP A 86 -17.74 4.55 12.78
C ASP A 86 -17.12 3.69 13.88
N GLY A 87 -15.93 4.08 14.34
CA GLY A 87 -15.13 3.31 15.27
C GLY A 87 -15.74 3.18 16.67
N ASN A 88 -16.72 4.04 17.04
CA ASN A 88 -17.30 4.01 18.38
C ASN A 88 -18.53 3.12 18.45
N SER A 89 -19.30 3.00 17.34
CA SER A 89 -20.61 2.31 17.34
C SER A 89 -20.66 1.04 16.50
N CYS A 90 -19.71 0.80 15.56
CA CYS A 90 -19.74 -0.41 14.75
C CYS A 90 -19.62 -1.69 15.59
N GLY A 91 -20.31 -2.75 15.18
CA GLY A 91 -20.13 -4.10 15.72
C GLY A 91 -18.74 -4.64 15.35
N VAL A 92 -18.06 -5.25 16.32
CA VAL A 92 -16.78 -5.93 16.09
C VAL A 92 -16.92 -7.38 16.53
N LEU A 93 -16.80 -8.31 15.58
CA LEU A 93 -16.84 -9.75 15.81
C LEU A 93 -15.45 -10.33 15.58
N SER A 94 -15.02 -11.23 16.45
CA SER A 94 -13.78 -11.98 16.32
C SER A 94 -14.06 -13.46 16.14
N ALA A 95 -13.50 -14.05 15.08
CA ALA A 95 -13.46 -15.47 14.77
C ALA A 95 -12.01 -15.95 14.64
N ILE A 96 -11.10 -15.34 15.41
CA ILE A 96 -9.69 -15.76 15.48
C ILE A 96 -9.62 -17.03 16.33
N HIS A 97 -8.87 -18.03 15.83
CA HIS A 97 -8.61 -19.29 16.52
C HIS A 97 -7.12 -19.61 16.55
N GLU A 98 -6.74 -20.63 17.31
CA GLU A 98 -5.34 -21.06 17.41
C GLU A 98 -4.87 -21.75 16.12
N GLN A 99 -3.63 -21.47 15.68
CA GLN A 99 -3.05 -22.06 14.50
C GLN A 99 -2.88 -23.58 14.63
N SER A 100 -3.20 -24.32 13.57
CA SER A 100 -3.03 -25.78 13.50
C SER A 100 -1.58 -26.21 13.75
N ALA A 101 -1.42 -27.23 14.62
CA ALA A 101 -0.12 -27.83 14.93
C ALA A 101 0.57 -28.47 13.71
N ASP A 102 -0.20 -28.90 12.70
CA ASP A 102 0.34 -29.59 11.52
C ASP A 102 1.10 -28.64 10.58
N ILE A 103 0.61 -27.42 10.39
CA ILE A 103 1.30 -26.37 9.61
C ILE A 103 2.65 -26.04 10.26
N ASN A 104 2.68 -25.97 11.58
CA ASN A 104 3.87 -25.61 12.32
C ASN A 104 5.01 -26.63 12.15
N ARG A 105 4.72 -27.94 12.07
CA ARG A 105 5.72 -29.00 11.89
C ARG A 105 6.48 -28.90 10.56
N GLY A 106 5.86 -28.39 9.51
CA GLY A 106 6.47 -28.21 8.19
C GLY A 106 7.44 -27.02 8.11
N VAL A 107 7.23 -26.00 8.94
CA VAL A 107 7.92 -24.70 8.87
C VAL A 107 9.04 -24.58 9.90
N VAL A 108 8.80 -25.00 11.14
CA VAL A 108 9.79 -24.89 12.21
C VAL A 108 10.80 -26.05 12.14
N ARG A 109 12.08 -25.71 12.11
CA ARG A 109 13.20 -26.65 12.10
C ARG A 109 14.02 -26.52 13.38
N THR A 110 14.80 -27.57 13.70
CA THR A 110 15.74 -27.57 14.83
C THR A 110 16.79 -26.46 14.68
N ASP A 111 17.28 -26.27 13.44
CA ASP A 111 18.09 -25.11 13.07
C ASP A 111 17.16 -23.99 12.53
N PRO A 112 17.09 -22.83 13.22
CA PRO A 112 16.28 -21.70 12.76
C PRO A 112 16.67 -21.17 11.38
N GLU A 113 17.93 -21.35 10.93
CA GLU A 113 18.37 -20.93 9.60
C GLU A 113 17.79 -21.80 8.48
N GLU A 114 17.41 -23.03 8.78
CA GLU A 114 16.77 -23.97 7.87
C GLU A 114 15.22 -23.88 7.93
N GLN A 115 14.67 -22.82 8.52
CA GLN A 115 13.24 -22.57 8.50
C GLN A 115 12.72 -22.65 7.07
N GLY A 116 11.78 -23.55 6.81
CA GLY A 116 11.14 -23.70 5.51
C GLY A 116 10.18 -22.56 5.22
N ALA A 117 9.87 -22.36 3.95
CA ALA A 117 8.81 -21.46 3.54
C ALA A 117 7.46 -21.90 4.13
N GLY A 118 6.70 -20.95 4.65
CA GLY A 118 5.39 -21.20 5.28
C GLY A 118 4.31 -21.64 4.29
N ASP A 119 4.53 -21.42 3.01
CA ASP A 119 3.64 -21.83 1.93
C ASP A 119 4.43 -22.02 0.63
N GLN A 120 3.80 -22.61 -0.38
CA GLN A 120 4.26 -22.56 -1.75
C GLN A 120 3.82 -21.24 -2.38
N GLY A 121 4.52 -20.76 -3.41
CA GLY A 121 4.09 -19.59 -4.17
C GLY A 121 5.17 -18.99 -5.03
N MET A 122 4.76 -18.00 -5.82
CA MET A 122 5.65 -17.14 -6.59
C MET A 122 5.43 -15.69 -6.19
N MET A 123 6.51 -14.97 -5.91
CA MET A 123 6.50 -13.59 -5.48
C MET A 123 7.29 -12.74 -6.46
N PHE A 124 6.84 -11.52 -6.67
CA PHE A 124 7.45 -10.63 -7.66
C PHE A 124 7.94 -9.34 -7.02
N GLY A 125 9.07 -8.87 -7.52
CA GLY A 125 9.59 -7.55 -7.29
C GLY A 125 9.79 -6.84 -8.63
N TYR A 126 9.51 -5.55 -8.68
CA TYR A 126 9.65 -4.74 -9.87
C TYR A 126 10.27 -3.39 -9.53
N ALA A 127 11.05 -2.84 -10.45
CA ALA A 127 11.57 -1.48 -10.39
C ALA A 127 11.78 -0.93 -11.79
N CYS A 128 11.57 0.38 -11.96
CA CYS A 128 11.83 1.12 -13.19
C CYS A 128 12.33 2.53 -12.87
N ARG A 129 12.81 3.28 -13.88
CA ARG A 129 13.39 4.63 -13.71
C ARG A 129 12.37 5.77 -13.83
N ASP A 130 11.07 5.50 -13.74
CA ASP A 130 10.05 6.55 -13.89
C ASP A 130 10.09 7.58 -12.75
N THR A 131 10.46 7.15 -11.54
CA THR A 131 10.52 7.98 -10.33
C THR A 131 11.82 7.77 -9.53
N GLU A 132 12.12 8.66 -8.59
CA GLU A 132 13.28 8.54 -7.68
C GLU A 132 13.18 7.29 -6.79
N GLU A 133 11.96 6.86 -6.46
CA GLU A 133 11.69 5.65 -5.70
C GLU A 133 11.72 4.38 -6.57
N PHE A 134 12.01 4.50 -7.87
CA PHE A 134 12.02 3.40 -8.84
C PHE A 134 10.65 2.72 -8.97
N MET A 135 9.59 3.52 -9.05
CA MET A 135 8.20 3.08 -9.18
C MET A 135 7.57 3.57 -10.48
N PRO A 136 6.55 2.85 -11.01
CA PRO A 136 5.75 3.34 -12.13
C PRO A 136 5.11 4.70 -11.80
N LEU A 137 5.32 5.68 -12.67
CA LEU A 137 4.87 7.05 -12.46
C LEU A 137 3.36 7.18 -12.22
N PRO A 138 2.46 6.55 -13.00
CA PRO A 138 1.01 6.72 -12.80
C PRO A 138 0.54 6.22 -11.44
N LEU A 139 1.14 5.14 -10.91
CA LEU A 139 0.84 4.66 -9.56
C LEU A 139 1.37 5.62 -8.49
N ALA A 140 2.61 6.08 -8.63
CA ALA A 140 3.22 7.01 -7.68
C ALA A 140 2.40 8.32 -7.58
N LEU A 141 1.97 8.88 -8.72
CA LEU A 141 1.09 10.06 -8.75
C LEU A 141 -0.29 9.79 -8.12
N SER A 142 -0.85 8.60 -8.37
CA SER A 142 -2.13 8.21 -7.79
C SER A 142 -2.04 8.11 -6.26
N HIS A 143 -0.98 7.51 -5.72
CA HIS A 143 -0.72 7.46 -4.27
C HIS A 143 -0.54 8.85 -3.67
N LEU A 144 0.33 9.67 -4.28
CA LEU A 144 0.64 11.02 -3.80
C LEU A 144 -0.63 11.89 -3.75
N THR A 145 -1.47 11.83 -4.79
CA THR A 145 -2.72 12.59 -4.84
C THR A 145 -3.62 12.27 -3.66
N LEU A 146 -3.77 10.99 -3.31
CA LEU A 146 -4.60 10.58 -2.18
C LEU A 146 -3.96 10.84 -0.82
N GLN A 147 -2.62 10.80 -0.72
CA GLN A 147 -1.90 11.22 0.49
C GLN A 147 -2.10 12.72 0.76
N VAL A 148 -2.00 13.57 -0.29
CA VAL A 148 -2.25 15.01 -0.18
C VAL A 148 -3.72 15.28 0.17
N LEU A 149 -4.67 14.56 -0.44
CA LEU A 149 -6.09 14.68 -0.11
C LEU A 149 -6.38 14.30 1.35
N ALA A 150 -5.76 13.21 1.84
CA ALA A 150 -5.89 12.80 3.24
C ALA A 150 -5.25 13.81 4.21
N ASP A 151 -4.13 14.43 3.83
CA ASP A 151 -3.49 15.49 4.60
C ASP A 151 -4.39 16.73 4.70
N ILE A 152 -5.00 17.16 3.59
CA ILE A 152 -5.99 18.24 3.59
C ILE A 152 -7.13 17.90 4.55
N ARG A 153 -7.71 16.71 4.46
CA ARG A 153 -8.81 16.26 5.31
C ARG A 153 -8.47 16.24 6.80
N LYS A 154 -7.24 15.81 7.15
CA LYS A 154 -6.81 15.63 8.54
C LYS A 154 -6.22 16.89 9.17
N ASN A 155 -5.45 17.66 8.41
CA ASN A 155 -4.60 18.72 8.94
C ASN A 155 -4.94 20.12 8.43
N SER A 156 -5.77 20.24 7.37
CA SER A 156 -6.11 21.50 6.71
C SER A 156 -7.56 21.49 6.22
N ILE A 157 -8.48 20.94 7.02
CA ILE A 157 -9.87 20.67 6.64
C ILE A 157 -10.61 21.94 6.17
N ASP A 158 -10.24 23.12 6.65
CA ASP A 158 -10.84 24.39 6.24
C ASP A 158 -10.70 24.67 4.73
N LEU A 159 -9.73 24.06 4.06
CA LEU A 159 -9.55 24.19 2.62
C LEU A 159 -10.64 23.45 1.82
N MET A 160 -11.05 22.27 2.30
CA MET A 160 -12.06 21.41 1.67
C MET A 160 -12.89 20.72 2.78
N PRO A 161 -13.78 21.44 3.47
CA PRO A 161 -14.40 20.98 4.73
C PRO A 161 -15.39 19.82 4.58
N TYR A 162 -15.76 19.51 3.36
CA TYR A 162 -16.71 18.46 3.02
C TYR A 162 -16.05 17.08 2.81
N LEU A 163 -14.71 16.98 2.85
CA LEU A 163 -14.00 15.72 2.57
C LEU A 163 -14.32 14.63 3.58
N ARG A 164 -14.60 13.42 3.07
CA ARG A 164 -14.73 12.18 3.82
C ARG A 164 -13.57 11.21 3.52
N PRO A 165 -13.40 10.11 4.29
CA PRO A 165 -12.20 9.27 4.20
C PRO A 165 -12.03 8.49 2.90
N ASP A 166 -13.11 8.08 2.22
CA ASP A 166 -13.04 7.26 1.01
C ASP A 166 -12.72 8.10 -0.24
N ALA A 167 -11.74 7.65 -0.99
CA ALA A 167 -11.38 8.29 -2.27
C ALA A 167 -10.61 7.33 -3.18
N LYS A 168 -10.64 7.62 -4.48
CA LYS A 168 -9.86 6.94 -5.52
C LYS A 168 -9.17 7.96 -6.41
N SER A 169 -8.01 7.61 -6.93
CA SER A 169 -7.29 8.41 -7.92
C SER A 169 -6.75 7.50 -9.01
N GLN A 170 -6.76 8.00 -10.25
CA GLN A 170 -6.22 7.30 -11.41
C GLN A 170 -5.46 8.28 -12.27
N PHE A 171 -4.27 7.89 -12.72
CA PHE A 171 -3.47 8.65 -13.66
C PHE A 171 -3.21 7.83 -14.93
N THR A 172 -3.40 8.48 -16.08
CA THR A 172 -2.96 7.98 -17.38
C THR A 172 -1.79 8.83 -17.84
N ILE A 173 -0.66 8.19 -18.09
CA ILE A 173 0.56 8.83 -18.57
C ILE A 173 0.80 8.44 -20.01
N GLU A 174 1.21 9.40 -20.83
CA GLU A 174 1.72 9.17 -22.17
C GLU A 174 3.22 8.87 -22.10
N TYR A 175 3.63 7.76 -22.72
CA TYR A 175 5.01 7.29 -22.81
C TYR A 175 5.48 7.31 -24.27
N ASP A 176 6.76 7.56 -24.47
CA ASP A 176 7.41 7.38 -25.77
C ASP A 176 7.73 5.90 -26.06
N GLU A 177 8.30 5.62 -27.23
CA GLU A 177 8.70 4.29 -27.66
C GLU A 177 9.84 3.67 -26.83
N ASN A 178 10.54 4.47 -26.01
CA ASN A 178 11.60 4.04 -25.11
C ASN A 178 11.11 3.90 -23.66
N ASN A 179 9.81 3.91 -23.43
CA ASN A 179 9.18 3.86 -22.12
C ASN A 179 9.47 5.07 -21.21
N HIS A 180 9.80 6.24 -21.76
CA HIS A 180 9.95 7.46 -20.97
C HIS A 180 8.61 8.20 -20.87
N PRO A 181 8.22 8.68 -19.67
CA PRO A 181 7.01 9.48 -19.49
C PRO A 181 7.17 10.82 -20.25
N VAL A 182 6.16 11.17 -21.05
CA VAL A 182 6.14 12.39 -21.89
C VAL A 182 5.25 13.47 -21.27
N ARG A 183 4.04 13.08 -20.81
CA ARG A 183 3.09 14.00 -20.16
C ARG A 183 2.02 13.26 -19.39
N VAL A 184 1.38 13.97 -18.47
CA VAL A 184 0.13 13.54 -17.86
C VAL A 184 -1.01 13.73 -18.88
N HIS A 185 -1.68 12.63 -19.24
CA HIS A 185 -2.78 12.66 -20.22
C HIS A 185 -4.14 12.81 -19.55
N THR A 186 -4.45 11.99 -18.55
CA THR A 186 -5.76 12.02 -17.86
C THR A 186 -5.58 11.81 -16.36
N ILE A 187 -6.36 12.57 -15.59
CA ILE A 187 -6.46 12.46 -14.14
C ILE A 187 -7.92 12.19 -13.76
N VAL A 188 -8.16 11.19 -12.95
CA VAL A 188 -9.47 10.94 -12.32
C VAL A 188 -9.30 11.03 -10.81
N VAL A 189 -10.14 11.82 -10.17
CA VAL A 189 -10.25 11.90 -8.70
C VAL A 189 -11.70 11.68 -8.31
N SER A 190 -11.95 10.63 -7.52
CA SER A 190 -13.26 10.40 -6.91
C SER A 190 -13.10 10.49 -5.40
N THR A 191 -13.77 11.43 -4.77
CA THR A 191 -13.70 11.64 -3.32
C THR A 191 -15.08 11.65 -2.69
N GLN A 192 -15.22 10.89 -1.61
CA GLN A 192 -16.41 10.94 -0.78
C GLN A 192 -16.50 12.30 -0.08
N HIS A 193 -17.71 12.84 0.04
CA HIS A 193 -17.95 14.16 0.60
C HIS A 193 -19.26 14.25 1.38
N ASP A 194 -19.33 15.21 2.29
CA ASP A 194 -20.59 15.59 2.93
C ASP A 194 -21.54 16.24 1.91
N GLU A 195 -22.85 16.21 2.17
CA GLU A 195 -23.78 17.09 1.49
C GLU A 195 -23.58 18.52 2.02
N PHE A 196 -23.38 19.47 1.12
CA PHE A 196 -23.22 20.86 1.49
C PHE A 196 -23.84 21.80 0.43
N VAL A 197 -24.08 23.04 0.84
CA VAL A 197 -24.54 24.09 -0.08
C VAL A 197 -23.33 24.86 -0.57
N ALA A 198 -23.16 24.90 -1.89
CA ALA A 198 -22.08 25.68 -2.50
C ALA A 198 -22.25 27.18 -2.18
N PRO A 199 -21.16 27.94 -1.96
CA PRO A 199 -21.19 29.34 -1.50
C PRO A 199 -22.05 30.28 -2.37
N GLU A 200 -22.13 30.02 -3.67
CA GLU A 200 -22.92 30.82 -4.63
C GLU A 200 -24.43 30.69 -4.42
N LEU A 201 -24.92 29.66 -3.75
CA LEU A 201 -26.33 29.47 -3.40
C LEU A 201 -26.70 30.10 -2.05
N GLY A 202 -25.73 30.65 -1.33
CA GLY A 202 -25.91 31.32 -0.05
C GLY A 202 -25.65 30.42 1.18
N LYS A 203 -25.89 31.00 2.36
CA LYS A 203 -25.71 30.31 3.64
C LYS A 203 -27.04 29.79 4.15
N MET A 204 -27.32 28.53 3.91
CA MET A 204 -28.53 27.83 4.36
C MET A 204 -28.27 26.33 4.51
N GLY A 205 -29.20 25.60 5.11
CA GLY A 205 -29.12 24.13 5.21
C GLY A 205 -29.33 23.46 3.84
N TYR A 206 -28.76 22.26 3.66
CA TYR A 206 -28.87 21.53 2.39
C TYR A 206 -30.33 21.29 1.97
N ASN A 207 -31.17 20.78 2.88
CA ASN A 207 -32.59 20.54 2.59
C ASN A 207 -33.36 21.84 2.25
N GLU A 208 -33.01 22.95 2.87
CA GLU A 208 -33.58 24.28 2.57
C GLU A 208 -33.17 24.72 1.15
N ALA A 209 -31.90 24.58 0.80
CA ALA A 209 -31.40 24.87 -0.54
C ALA A 209 -32.11 24.02 -1.61
N VAL A 210 -32.28 22.71 -1.35
CA VAL A 210 -33.00 21.79 -2.23
C VAL A 210 -34.47 22.25 -2.41
N SER A 211 -35.14 22.64 -1.33
CA SER A 211 -36.52 23.16 -1.40
C SER A 211 -36.63 24.47 -2.20
N GLN A 212 -35.62 25.33 -2.10
CA GLN A 212 -35.62 26.64 -2.76
C GLN A 212 -35.17 26.57 -4.22
N PHE A 213 -34.14 25.79 -4.54
CA PHE A 213 -33.46 25.80 -5.85
C PHE A 213 -33.66 24.52 -6.66
N GLY A 214 -34.17 23.45 -6.06
CA GLY A 214 -34.28 22.13 -6.65
C GLY A 214 -33.00 21.30 -6.50
N GLN A 215 -33.15 19.94 -6.39
CA GLN A 215 -32.10 18.99 -6.15
C GLN A 215 -30.98 19.08 -7.19
N GLU A 216 -31.31 19.05 -8.47
CA GLU A 216 -30.35 19.05 -9.58
C GLU A 216 -29.44 20.30 -9.55
N ARG A 217 -29.97 21.47 -9.25
CA ARG A 217 -29.18 22.69 -9.18
C ARG A 217 -28.25 22.71 -7.97
N VAL A 218 -28.72 22.23 -6.83
CA VAL A 218 -27.88 22.14 -5.60
C VAL A 218 -26.76 21.15 -5.78
N ASP A 219 -27.07 19.97 -6.31
CA ASP A 219 -26.05 18.91 -6.54
C ASP A 219 -25.03 19.34 -7.61
N LYS A 220 -25.49 20.05 -8.67
CA LYS A 220 -24.58 20.60 -9.68
C LYS A 220 -23.63 21.64 -9.09
N ALA A 221 -24.13 22.60 -8.33
CA ALA A 221 -23.31 23.64 -7.71
C ALA A 221 -22.30 23.03 -6.71
N MET A 222 -22.71 22.03 -5.94
CA MET A 222 -21.83 21.27 -5.05
C MET A 222 -20.73 20.55 -5.84
N HIS A 223 -21.06 19.85 -6.93
CA HIS A 223 -20.09 19.18 -7.79
C HIS A 223 -19.12 20.17 -8.44
N ASP A 224 -19.61 21.28 -8.99
CA ASP A 224 -18.78 22.34 -9.60
C ASP A 224 -17.76 22.90 -8.57
N LYS A 225 -18.18 23.05 -7.31
CA LYS A 225 -17.30 23.48 -6.22
C LYS A 225 -16.21 22.45 -5.93
N ILE A 226 -16.55 21.14 -5.87
CA ILE A 226 -15.58 20.06 -5.64
C ILE A 226 -14.56 20.00 -6.79
N GLU A 227 -15.03 20.07 -8.05
CA GLU A 227 -14.14 20.07 -9.21
C GLU A 227 -13.18 21.28 -9.17
N LYS A 228 -13.69 22.46 -8.86
CA LYS A 228 -12.89 23.68 -8.70
C LYS A 228 -11.81 23.49 -7.62
N ASP A 229 -12.15 22.95 -6.45
CA ASP A 229 -11.21 22.76 -5.35
C ASP A 229 -10.16 21.70 -5.67
N VAL A 230 -10.51 20.63 -6.38
CA VAL A 230 -9.52 19.66 -6.88
C VAL A 230 -8.54 20.34 -7.82
N ARG A 231 -9.03 21.18 -8.74
CA ARG A 231 -8.20 21.89 -9.72
C ARG A 231 -7.32 22.99 -9.11
N GLU A 232 -7.85 23.76 -8.16
CA GLU A 232 -7.20 24.97 -7.62
C GLU A 232 -6.47 24.72 -6.28
N ILE A 233 -6.81 23.68 -5.53
CA ILE A 233 -6.22 23.36 -4.22
C ILE A 233 -5.43 22.05 -4.26
N LEU A 234 -6.09 20.93 -4.63
CA LEU A 234 -5.47 19.61 -4.57
C LEU A 234 -4.31 19.47 -5.56
N LEU A 235 -4.58 19.66 -6.86
CA LEU A 235 -3.56 19.45 -7.90
C LEU A 235 -2.33 20.37 -7.74
N PRO A 236 -2.45 21.67 -7.43
CA PRO A 236 -1.28 22.51 -7.16
C PRO A 236 -0.41 22.00 -5.98
N LYS A 237 -1.04 21.47 -4.91
CA LYS A 237 -0.30 20.87 -3.79
C LYS A 237 0.40 19.57 -4.19
N VAL A 238 -0.24 18.73 -5.02
CA VAL A 238 0.38 17.53 -5.59
C VAL A 238 1.59 17.90 -6.44
N ILE A 239 1.43 18.83 -7.38
CA ILE A 239 2.51 19.28 -8.28
C ILE A 239 3.68 19.90 -7.48
N ALA A 240 3.38 20.69 -6.45
CA ALA A 240 4.40 21.31 -5.61
C ALA A 240 5.21 20.29 -4.79
N ALA A 241 4.69 19.10 -4.55
CA ALA A 241 5.37 18.02 -3.84
C ALA A 241 6.26 17.15 -4.75
N LEU A 242 6.23 17.36 -6.08
CA LEU A 242 6.97 16.58 -7.06
C LEU A 242 8.35 17.18 -7.36
N PRO A 243 9.34 16.35 -7.75
CA PRO A 243 10.55 16.83 -8.41
C PRO A 243 10.22 17.66 -9.64
N ALA A 244 11.02 18.68 -9.94
CA ALA A 244 10.77 19.63 -11.04
C ALA A 244 10.57 18.95 -12.40
N GLN A 245 11.32 17.88 -12.67
CA GLN A 245 11.20 17.10 -13.90
C GLN A 245 9.83 16.43 -14.03
N THR A 246 9.33 15.84 -12.95
CA THR A 246 7.99 15.19 -12.91
C THR A 246 6.88 16.24 -12.96
N ALA A 247 7.03 17.36 -12.24
CA ALA A 247 6.09 18.47 -12.27
C ALA A 247 5.90 19.05 -13.68
N ALA A 248 6.97 19.08 -14.50
CA ALA A 248 6.92 19.56 -15.88
C ALA A 248 6.05 18.70 -16.81
N LEU A 249 5.72 17.46 -16.43
CA LEU A 249 4.80 16.59 -17.19
C LEU A 249 3.33 17.05 -17.11
N PHE A 250 3.01 17.96 -16.19
CA PHE A 250 1.70 18.61 -16.08
C PHE A 250 1.68 19.86 -16.97
N ASP A 251 1.50 19.65 -18.26
CA ASP A 251 1.56 20.71 -19.29
C ASP A 251 0.30 21.60 -19.38
N GLY A 252 -0.68 21.37 -18.51
CA GLY A 252 -1.96 22.07 -18.49
C GLY A 252 -3.02 21.53 -19.45
N ASN A 253 -2.66 20.60 -20.36
CA ASN A 253 -3.58 20.06 -21.37
C ASN A 253 -4.15 18.68 -20.98
N PHE A 254 -4.05 18.27 -19.73
CA PHE A 254 -4.61 17.01 -19.26
C PHE A 254 -6.13 17.06 -19.12
N ILE A 255 -6.76 15.92 -19.35
CA ILE A 255 -8.20 15.72 -19.07
C ILE A 255 -8.36 15.48 -17.57
N LEU A 256 -9.25 16.24 -16.92
CA LEU A 256 -9.55 16.04 -15.50
C LEU A 256 -11.01 15.58 -15.34
N HIS A 257 -11.19 14.46 -14.65
CA HIS A 257 -12.49 13.96 -14.21
C HIS A 257 -12.56 13.98 -12.68
N VAL A 258 -13.54 14.68 -12.13
CA VAL A 258 -13.77 14.73 -10.67
C VAL A 258 -15.18 14.21 -10.40
N ASN A 259 -15.31 13.19 -9.54
CA ASN A 259 -16.60 12.54 -9.24
C ASN A 259 -17.49 12.42 -10.51
N PRO A 260 -17.06 11.71 -11.57
CA PRO A 260 -17.71 11.75 -12.87
C PRO A 260 -19.16 11.24 -12.87
N THR A 261 -19.58 10.54 -11.84
CA THR A 261 -20.96 10.10 -11.61
C THR A 261 -21.79 11.16 -10.86
N GLY A 262 -21.19 12.30 -10.50
CA GLY A 262 -21.80 13.38 -9.72
C GLY A 262 -21.55 13.22 -8.21
N LYS A 263 -22.61 12.99 -7.44
CA LYS A 263 -22.59 12.93 -5.98
C LYS A 263 -21.94 11.65 -5.45
N PHE A 264 -21.01 11.77 -4.47
CA PHE A 264 -20.37 10.66 -3.80
C PHE A 264 -20.44 10.82 -2.26
N VAL A 265 -21.62 10.75 -1.70
CA VAL A 265 -21.89 10.88 -0.26
C VAL A 265 -21.85 9.50 0.41
N ILE A 266 -22.46 8.49 -0.22
CA ILE A 266 -22.41 7.11 0.29
C ILE A 266 -21.09 6.48 -0.18
N GLY A 267 -20.22 6.15 0.75
CA GLY A 267 -18.91 5.55 0.49
C GLY A 267 -18.35 4.87 1.74
N GLY A 268 -17.09 4.46 1.66
CA GLY A 268 -16.48 3.67 2.72
C GLY A 268 -17.18 2.32 2.89
N PRO A 269 -17.01 1.63 4.04
CA PRO A 269 -17.64 0.33 4.30
C PRO A 269 -19.17 0.34 4.27
N HIS A 270 -19.81 1.51 4.35
CA HIS A 270 -21.24 1.65 4.13
C HIS A 270 -21.63 1.55 2.65
N GLY A 271 -20.80 2.08 1.75
CA GLY A 271 -21.06 2.07 0.31
C GLY A 271 -20.70 0.75 -0.36
N ASP A 272 -19.62 0.13 0.07
CA ASP A 272 -19.12 -1.15 -0.48
C ASP A 272 -18.40 -1.94 0.62
N THR A 273 -18.37 -3.26 0.46
CA THR A 273 -17.73 -4.17 1.40
C THR A 273 -16.21 -4.18 1.21
N GLY A 274 -15.47 -4.12 2.32
CA GLY A 274 -14.02 -4.26 2.35
C GLY A 274 -13.58 -5.65 2.81
N LEU A 275 -12.50 -6.14 2.18
CA LEU A 275 -11.82 -7.38 2.53
C LEU A 275 -10.32 -7.20 2.45
N THR A 276 -9.59 -7.82 3.39
CA THR A 276 -8.13 -7.89 3.36
C THR A 276 -7.64 -8.52 2.05
N GLY A 277 -6.64 -7.89 1.40
CA GLY A 277 -5.98 -8.45 0.22
C GLY A 277 -6.72 -8.28 -1.10
N ARG A 278 -7.69 -7.36 -1.19
CA ARG A 278 -8.40 -7.07 -2.45
C ARG A 278 -7.83 -5.90 -3.25
N LYS A 279 -6.74 -5.27 -2.79
CA LYS A 279 -6.06 -4.14 -3.47
C LYS A 279 -4.59 -4.42 -3.73
N ILE A 280 -4.25 -5.70 -3.99
CA ILE A 280 -2.87 -6.17 -4.14
C ILE A 280 -2.10 -5.49 -5.29
N ILE A 281 -2.77 -5.05 -6.34
CA ILE A 281 -2.14 -4.32 -7.44
C ILE A 281 -1.83 -2.87 -7.03
N VAL A 282 -2.71 -2.23 -6.26
CA VAL A 282 -2.47 -0.91 -5.64
C VAL A 282 -1.34 -1.00 -4.61
N ASP A 283 -1.25 -2.11 -3.88
CA ASP A 283 -0.21 -2.35 -2.87
C ASP A 283 1.18 -2.50 -3.48
N THR A 284 1.29 -2.81 -4.78
CA THR A 284 2.54 -3.16 -5.45
C THR A 284 2.90 -2.21 -6.59
N TYR A 285 2.60 -2.55 -7.85
CA TYR A 285 3.18 -1.86 -9.01
C TYR A 285 2.14 -1.30 -9.98
N GLY A 286 0.84 -1.24 -9.60
CA GLY A 286 -0.21 -0.63 -10.40
C GLY A 286 -0.44 -1.29 -11.76
N GLY A 287 -0.10 -2.57 -11.89
CA GLY A 287 -0.26 -3.35 -13.13
C GLY A 287 0.96 -3.30 -14.07
N ARG A 288 2.00 -2.51 -13.79
CA ARG A 288 3.22 -2.49 -14.60
C ARG A 288 4.09 -3.73 -14.33
N GLY A 289 4.26 -4.10 -13.07
CA GLY A 289 4.91 -5.34 -12.65
C GLY A 289 3.88 -6.45 -12.34
N ALA A 290 4.28 -7.71 -12.50
CA ALA A 290 3.48 -8.87 -12.14
C ALA A 290 3.27 -8.97 -10.62
N HIS A 291 2.25 -9.75 -10.22
CA HIS A 291 1.92 -10.07 -8.83
C HIS A 291 1.64 -11.57 -8.69
N GLY A 292 2.07 -12.18 -7.58
CA GLY A 292 1.88 -13.62 -7.35
C GLY A 292 0.48 -14.02 -6.88
N GLY A 293 -0.37 -13.06 -6.53
CA GLY A 293 -1.76 -13.25 -6.09
C GLY A 293 -1.95 -13.30 -4.58
N GLY A 294 -0.88 -13.50 -3.79
CA GLY A 294 -0.96 -13.52 -2.32
C GLY A 294 -1.13 -12.14 -1.70
N ALA A 295 -2.09 -12.00 -0.78
CA ALA A 295 -2.24 -10.81 0.04
C ALA A 295 -1.06 -10.64 1.00
N PHE A 296 -0.72 -9.39 1.36
CA PHE A 296 0.35 -9.07 2.33
C PHE A 296 -0.20 -8.82 3.73
N SER A 297 -1.18 -7.93 3.84
CA SER A 297 -1.71 -7.47 5.13
C SER A 297 -2.25 -8.63 5.96
N GLY A 298 -2.03 -8.57 7.28
CA GLY A 298 -2.45 -9.59 8.23
C GLY A 298 -1.56 -10.83 8.33
N LYS A 299 -0.53 -10.95 7.47
CA LYS A 299 0.40 -12.09 7.45
C LYS A 299 1.70 -11.75 8.17
N ASP A 300 2.10 -12.60 9.13
CA ASP A 300 3.43 -12.53 9.75
C ASP A 300 4.54 -12.92 8.76
N PRO A 301 5.83 -12.57 9.03
CA PRO A 301 6.90 -12.71 8.05
C PRO A 301 7.30 -14.15 7.70
N SER A 302 6.79 -15.17 8.37
CA SER A 302 6.99 -16.57 7.96
C SER A 302 6.24 -16.92 6.67
N LYS A 303 5.22 -16.11 6.30
CA LYS A 303 4.49 -16.23 5.05
C LYS A 303 5.29 -15.55 3.94
N VAL A 304 5.85 -16.37 3.05
CA VAL A 304 6.71 -15.90 1.94
C VAL A 304 5.98 -15.00 0.95
N ASP A 305 4.66 -15.10 0.84
CA ASP A 305 3.83 -14.15 0.06
C ASP A 305 4.20 -12.70 0.35
N ARG A 306 4.47 -12.39 1.61
CA ARG A 306 4.86 -11.06 2.07
C ARG A 306 6.37 -10.87 2.12
N SER A 307 7.09 -11.70 2.86
CA SER A 307 8.52 -11.52 3.11
C SER A 307 9.36 -11.64 1.84
N ALA A 308 9.07 -12.62 0.98
CA ALA A 308 9.79 -12.79 -0.28
C ALA A 308 9.38 -11.78 -1.36
N ALA A 309 8.15 -11.25 -1.34
CA ALA A 309 7.78 -10.13 -2.20
C ALA A 309 8.59 -8.87 -1.84
N TYR A 310 8.81 -8.60 -0.57
CA TYR A 310 9.69 -7.50 -0.12
C TYR A 310 11.14 -7.73 -0.53
N ALA A 311 11.64 -8.96 -0.41
CA ALA A 311 12.99 -9.32 -0.87
C ALA A 311 13.13 -9.15 -2.39
N ALA A 312 12.15 -9.59 -3.17
CA ALA A 312 12.13 -9.43 -4.62
C ALA A 312 12.12 -7.94 -5.02
N ARG A 313 11.33 -7.10 -4.33
CA ARG A 313 11.35 -5.63 -4.51
C ARG A 313 12.72 -5.03 -4.20
N TYR A 314 13.32 -5.42 -3.08
CA TYR A 314 14.64 -4.95 -2.69
C TYR A 314 15.69 -5.27 -3.76
N ILE A 315 15.69 -6.47 -4.30
CA ILE A 315 16.60 -6.90 -5.36
C ILE A 315 16.38 -6.08 -6.62
N ALA A 316 15.15 -6.00 -7.12
CA ALA A 316 14.81 -5.26 -8.34
C ALA A 316 15.23 -3.79 -8.24
N LYS A 317 14.94 -3.12 -7.11
CA LYS A 317 15.29 -1.73 -6.86
C LYS A 317 16.81 -1.51 -6.85
N ASN A 318 17.57 -2.37 -6.16
CA ASN A 318 19.02 -2.26 -6.09
C ASN A 318 19.69 -2.58 -7.44
N LEU A 319 19.15 -3.49 -8.26
CA LEU A 319 19.64 -3.77 -9.62
C LEU A 319 19.49 -2.53 -10.53
N VAL A 320 18.31 -1.90 -10.53
CA VAL A 320 18.09 -0.68 -11.33
C VAL A 320 18.96 0.47 -10.83
N ALA A 321 19.06 0.66 -9.51
CA ALA A 321 19.91 1.69 -8.92
C ALA A 321 21.40 1.47 -9.23
N ALA A 322 21.86 0.22 -9.28
CA ALA A 322 23.23 -0.14 -9.65
C ALA A 322 23.54 0.06 -11.14
N GLY A 323 22.52 0.24 -12.00
CA GLY A 323 22.72 0.40 -13.44
C GLY A 323 22.78 -0.92 -14.22
N VAL A 324 22.33 -2.03 -13.64
CA VAL A 324 22.27 -3.33 -14.32
C VAL A 324 21.24 -3.31 -15.45
N ALA A 325 20.11 -2.64 -15.24
CA ALA A 325 19.07 -2.40 -16.25
C ALA A 325 18.24 -1.17 -15.86
N ASP A 326 17.43 -0.63 -16.78
CA ASP A 326 16.52 0.48 -16.50
C ASP A 326 15.15 0.02 -15.98
N GLU A 327 14.78 -1.22 -16.29
CA GLU A 327 13.54 -1.85 -15.87
C GLU A 327 13.82 -3.32 -15.50
N VAL A 328 13.37 -3.78 -14.33
CA VAL A 328 13.64 -5.16 -13.84
C VAL A 328 12.41 -5.73 -13.15
N LEU A 329 12.03 -6.92 -13.56
CA LEU A 329 11.13 -7.82 -12.84
C LEU A 329 11.93 -8.99 -12.27
N VAL A 330 11.79 -9.27 -10.99
CA VAL A 330 12.37 -10.43 -10.30
C VAL A 330 11.23 -11.31 -9.80
N GLN A 331 11.26 -12.60 -10.12
CA GLN A 331 10.38 -13.60 -9.53
C GLN A 331 11.19 -14.51 -8.59
N LEU A 332 10.68 -14.74 -7.41
CA LEU A 332 11.14 -15.75 -6.48
C LEU A 332 10.02 -16.79 -6.30
N ALA A 333 10.34 -18.06 -6.36
CA ALA A 333 9.37 -19.14 -6.13
C ALA A 333 9.82 -20.04 -4.99
N TYR A 334 8.87 -20.46 -4.15
CA TYR A 334 9.14 -21.35 -3.01
C TYR A 334 8.20 -22.55 -3.01
N ALA A 335 8.69 -23.65 -2.42
CA ALA A 335 7.87 -24.80 -2.06
C ALA A 335 7.69 -24.82 -0.53
N ILE A 336 6.51 -25.22 -0.07
CA ILE A 336 6.23 -25.31 1.38
C ILE A 336 7.27 -26.18 2.10
N GLY A 337 7.75 -25.71 3.23
CA GLY A 337 8.74 -26.41 4.05
C GLY A 337 10.16 -26.47 3.47
N VAL A 338 10.44 -25.81 2.35
CA VAL A 338 11.77 -25.71 1.73
C VAL A 338 12.35 -24.31 1.97
N ALA A 339 13.59 -24.25 2.48
CA ALA A 339 14.21 -22.96 2.84
C ALA A 339 14.72 -22.20 1.61
N LYS A 340 15.34 -22.87 0.64
CA LYS A 340 15.85 -22.22 -0.56
C LYS A 340 14.73 -22.00 -1.58
N PRO A 341 14.74 -20.89 -2.33
CA PRO A 341 13.82 -20.74 -3.45
C PRO A 341 14.05 -21.86 -4.48
N VAL A 342 12.96 -22.36 -5.07
CA VAL A 342 13.01 -23.38 -6.12
C VAL A 342 13.39 -22.78 -7.48
N SER A 343 13.15 -21.48 -7.66
CA SER A 343 13.61 -20.74 -8.85
C SER A 343 13.77 -19.25 -8.56
N ILE A 344 14.68 -18.63 -9.33
CA ILE A 344 14.87 -17.19 -9.46
C ILE A 344 14.74 -16.90 -10.95
N PHE A 345 13.82 -16.01 -11.31
CA PHE A 345 13.62 -15.56 -12.71
C PHE A 345 13.77 -14.05 -12.77
N VAL A 346 14.37 -13.57 -13.84
CA VAL A 346 14.55 -12.14 -14.11
C VAL A 346 14.04 -11.83 -15.52
N ASN A 347 13.43 -10.68 -15.67
CA ASN A 347 13.13 -10.08 -16.96
C ASN A 347 13.51 -8.59 -16.90
N THR A 348 14.44 -8.18 -17.73
CA THR A 348 14.88 -6.78 -17.85
C THR A 348 14.17 -6.04 -18.97
N TYR A 349 13.20 -6.65 -19.64
CA TYR A 349 12.46 -6.08 -20.77
C TYR A 349 13.38 -5.57 -21.90
N GLY A 350 14.56 -6.16 -22.03
CA GLY A 350 15.56 -5.75 -23.02
C GLY A 350 16.38 -4.51 -22.63
N THR A 351 16.25 -4.02 -21.39
CA THR A 351 16.99 -2.83 -20.92
C THR A 351 18.29 -3.17 -20.20
N ALA A 352 18.70 -4.46 -20.17
CA ALA A 352 19.95 -4.88 -19.56
C ALA A 352 21.15 -4.17 -20.20
N THR A 353 22.06 -3.70 -19.36
CA THR A 353 23.30 -3.01 -19.77
C THR A 353 24.46 -3.99 -19.89
N HIS A 354 25.58 -3.53 -20.45
CA HIS A 354 26.86 -4.27 -20.49
C HIS A 354 26.79 -5.66 -21.13
N GLY A 355 25.79 -5.93 -21.99
CA GLY A 355 25.63 -7.24 -22.65
C GLY A 355 25.18 -8.36 -21.70
N LEU A 356 24.64 -8.02 -20.53
CA LEU A 356 24.14 -8.99 -19.57
C LEU A 356 22.85 -9.66 -20.07
N SER A 357 22.73 -10.96 -19.87
CA SER A 357 21.47 -11.68 -20.11
C SER A 357 20.67 -11.80 -18.82
N ASP A 358 19.36 -11.91 -18.93
CA ASP A 358 18.45 -12.11 -17.78
C ASP A 358 18.83 -13.36 -16.99
N ALA A 359 19.27 -14.43 -17.66
CA ALA A 359 19.74 -15.66 -17.01
C ALA A 359 21.01 -15.43 -16.18
N ALA A 360 21.99 -14.68 -16.71
CA ALA A 360 23.20 -14.36 -15.95
C ALA A 360 22.90 -13.45 -14.75
N ILE A 361 21.95 -12.53 -14.89
CA ILE A 361 21.49 -11.69 -13.77
C ILE A 361 20.83 -12.56 -12.70
N ALA A 362 19.97 -13.51 -13.08
CA ALA A 362 19.30 -14.42 -12.13
C ALA A 362 20.29 -15.30 -11.36
N GLU A 363 21.33 -15.83 -12.03
CA GLU A 363 22.40 -16.59 -11.40
C GLU A 363 23.14 -15.75 -10.35
N LYS A 364 23.54 -14.52 -10.72
CA LYS A 364 24.22 -13.59 -9.82
C LYS A 364 23.37 -13.19 -8.60
N ILE A 365 22.06 -13.03 -8.75
CA ILE A 365 21.17 -12.79 -7.61
C ILE A 365 21.30 -13.91 -6.58
N GLY A 366 21.31 -15.18 -7.02
CA GLY A 366 21.46 -16.34 -6.14
C GLY A 366 22.80 -16.39 -5.41
N GLU A 367 23.87 -15.81 -5.99
CA GLU A 367 25.19 -15.69 -5.36
C GLU A 367 25.27 -14.52 -4.36
N ILE A 368 24.60 -13.39 -4.69
CA ILE A 368 24.68 -12.14 -3.92
C ILE A 368 23.78 -12.19 -2.68
N PHE A 369 22.58 -12.76 -2.81
CA PHE A 369 21.52 -12.66 -1.79
C PHE A 369 21.21 -14.04 -1.19
N ASP A 370 21.21 -14.13 0.13
CA ASP A 370 20.65 -15.28 0.83
C ASP A 370 19.13 -15.13 0.95
N LEU A 371 18.42 -15.88 0.12
CA LEU A 371 16.97 -15.80 -0.04
C LEU A 371 16.21 -16.84 0.81
N ARG A 372 16.86 -17.45 1.79
CA ARG A 372 16.17 -18.28 2.80
C ARG A 372 15.23 -17.39 3.63
N PRO A 373 14.00 -17.85 3.94
CA PRO A 373 13.04 -17.05 4.71
C PRO A 373 13.60 -16.46 6.00
N ALA A 374 14.38 -17.25 6.76
CA ALA A 374 15.04 -16.77 7.99
C ALA A 374 15.95 -15.55 7.73
N LYS A 375 16.73 -15.58 6.64
CA LYS A 375 17.66 -14.49 6.29
C LYS A 375 16.96 -13.25 5.77
N ILE A 376 15.85 -13.41 5.06
CA ILE A 376 14.99 -12.29 4.65
C ILE A 376 14.39 -11.60 5.89
N ILE A 377 13.86 -12.40 6.82
CA ILE A 377 13.28 -11.92 8.08
C ILE A 377 14.31 -11.17 8.91
N GLU A 378 15.52 -11.70 9.03
CA GLU A 378 16.65 -11.07 9.75
C GLU A 378 17.06 -9.75 9.09
N LYS A 379 17.30 -9.76 7.76
CA LYS A 379 17.75 -8.58 7.01
C LYS A 379 16.84 -7.38 7.15
N PHE A 380 15.54 -7.59 7.03
CA PHE A 380 14.56 -6.51 7.10
C PHE A 380 13.93 -6.33 8.49
N GLN A 381 14.40 -7.07 9.50
CA GLN A 381 13.91 -7.01 10.88
C GLN A 381 12.38 -7.25 10.98
N LEU A 382 11.86 -8.19 10.19
CA LEU A 382 10.42 -8.37 10.00
C LEU A 382 9.65 -8.91 11.24
N LYS A 383 10.33 -9.40 12.29
CA LYS A 383 9.71 -9.79 13.56
C LYS A 383 9.43 -8.60 14.48
N ASN A 384 9.12 -7.44 13.93
CA ASN A 384 8.82 -6.22 14.67
C ASN A 384 7.52 -5.58 14.18
N PRO A 385 6.85 -4.75 15.00
CA PRO A 385 5.61 -4.04 14.62
C PRO A 385 5.92 -2.89 13.65
N ILE A 386 6.00 -3.20 12.36
CA ILE A 386 6.36 -2.29 11.27
C ILE A 386 5.36 -2.32 10.10
N TYR A 387 4.25 -3.05 10.26
CA TYR A 387 3.37 -3.42 9.15
C TYR A 387 2.19 -2.47 8.93
N GLU A 388 1.59 -1.92 9.97
CA GLU A 388 0.43 -1.03 9.84
C GLU A 388 0.66 0.14 8.86
N PRO A 389 1.83 0.82 8.83
CA PRO A 389 2.09 1.88 7.84
C PRO A 389 2.18 1.39 6.39
N THR A 390 2.33 0.09 6.15
CA THR A 390 2.41 -0.48 4.80
C THR A 390 1.03 -0.68 4.17
N ALA A 391 -0.01 -0.79 5.00
CA ALA A 391 -1.35 -1.18 4.60
C ALA A 391 -2.13 -0.09 3.83
N SER A 392 -1.55 1.09 3.59
CA SER A 392 -2.12 2.15 2.78
C SER A 392 -1.06 2.85 1.94
N TYR A 393 -1.44 3.28 0.72
CA TYR A 393 -0.56 3.99 -0.21
C TYR A 393 0.67 3.20 -0.67
N GLY A 394 0.56 1.88 -0.75
CA GLY A 394 1.58 0.96 -1.25
C GLY A 394 2.51 0.38 -0.19
N HIS A 395 2.81 -0.91 -0.34
CA HIS A 395 3.82 -1.64 0.44
C HIS A 395 5.24 -1.36 -0.07
N VAL A 396 5.37 -0.89 -1.31
CA VAL A 396 6.62 -0.58 -1.99
C VAL A 396 6.62 0.86 -2.53
N GLY A 397 7.79 1.37 -2.92
CA GLY A 397 7.92 2.75 -3.39
C GLY A 397 7.85 3.80 -2.28
N ARG A 398 8.10 3.40 -1.04
CA ARG A 398 8.05 4.27 0.13
C ARG A 398 9.46 4.70 0.55
N LYS A 399 9.59 5.89 1.12
CA LYS A 399 10.86 6.33 1.71
C LYS A 399 11.11 5.58 3.01
N PRO A 400 12.26 4.90 3.17
CA PRO A 400 12.60 4.24 4.43
C PRO A 400 12.84 5.27 5.53
N TYR A 401 12.44 4.94 6.77
CA TYR A 401 12.68 5.78 7.94
C TYR A 401 12.84 4.94 9.21
N THR A 402 13.40 5.53 10.24
CA THR A 402 13.49 4.91 11.57
C THR A 402 12.55 5.62 12.56
N LYS A 403 11.96 4.84 13.46
CA LYS A 403 11.08 5.34 14.51
C LYS A 403 11.28 4.55 15.80
N SER A 404 11.23 5.23 16.93
CA SER A 404 11.18 4.59 18.25
C SER A 404 9.77 4.06 18.52
N VAL A 405 9.68 2.76 18.78
CA VAL A 405 8.43 2.05 19.05
C VAL A 405 8.54 1.35 20.39
N LYS A 406 7.48 1.40 21.19
CA LYS A 406 7.37 0.65 22.45
C LYS A 406 7.03 -0.81 22.14
N VAL A 407 7.88 -1.72 22.61
CA VAL A 407 7.68 -3.16 22.47
C VAL A 407 7.83 -3.84 23.82
N ILE A 408 7.23 -5.01 24.00
CA ILE A 408 7.42 -5.84 25.20
C ILE A 408 8.49 -6.88 24.89
N ARG A 409 9.53 -6.93 25.70
CA ARG A 409 10.60 -7.93 25.60
C ARG A 409 10.92 -8.42 27.03
N ASP A 410 10.94 -9.74 27.22
CA ASP A 410 11.13 -10.37 28.54
C ASP A 410 10.16 -9.81 29.61
N GLY A 411 8.90 -9.61 29.22
CA GLY A 411 7.82 -9.10 30.07
C GLY A 411 7.95 -7.62 30.45
N LYS A 412 8.87 -6.86 29.81
CA LYS A 412 9.08 -5.43 30.10
C LYS A 412 8.83 -4.58 28.85
N GLU A 413 8.21 -3.42 29.03
CA GLU A 413 8.10 -2.42 27.99
C GLU A 413 9.46 -1.75 27.78
N VAL A 414 9.96 -1.76 26.54
CA VAL A 414 11.21 -1.12 26.12
C VAL A 414 10.99 -0.31 24.84
N ASN A 415 11.72 0.80 24.71
CA ASN A 415 11.74 1.55 23.47
C ASN A 415 12.79 0.95 22.52
N LYS A 416 12.38 0.58 21.31
CA LYS A 416 13.25 0.06 20.27
C LYS A 416 13.19 0.94 19.02
N VAL A 417 14.33 1.33 18.49
CA VAL A 417 14.40 2.03 17.21
C VAL A 417 14.27 0.98 16.10
N LEU A 418 13.22 1.10 15.30
CA LEU A 418 12.89 0.16 14.23
C LEU A 418 13.04 0.82 12.87
N GLN A 419 13.53 0.05 11.88
CA GLN A 419 13.57 0.43 10.49
C GLN A 419 12.22 0.09 9.82
N PHE A 420 11.56 1.10 9.27
CA PHE A 420 10.37 0.93 8.44
C PHE A 420 10.76 0.95 6.97
N PHE A 421 10.08 0.15 6.16
CA PHE A 421 10.36 -0.02 4.73
C PHE A 421 11.82 -0.38 4.43
N GLY A 422 12.42 -1.26 5.22
CA GLY A 422 13.83 -1.68 5.07
C GLY A 422 14.15 -2.30 3.71
N TRP A 423 13.15 -2.85 3.02
CA TRP A 423 13.26 -3.37 1.65
C TRP A 423 13.34 -2.29 0.57
N GLU A 424 13.23 -1.01 0.94
CA GLU A 424 13.43 0.14 0.06
C GLU A 424 14.84 0.75 0.16
N LEU A 425 15.71 0.23 1.03
CA LEU A 425 17.09 0.68 1.16
C LEU A 425 17.92 0.33 -0.08
N LEU A 426 18.89 1.17 -0.39
CA LEU A 426 19.84 1.01 -1.51
C LEU A 426 21.24 0.56 -1.04
N ASP A 427 21.31 -0.21 0.04
CA ASP A 427 22.53 -0.61 0.71
C ASP A 427 23.25 -1.81 0.05
N SER A 428 22.71 -2.37 -1.04
CA SER A 428 23.37 -3.41 -1.84
C SER A 428 23.88 -2.93 -3.21
N VAL A 429 23.76 -1.66 -3.53
CA VAL A 429 24.19 -1.10 -4.84
C VAL A 429 25.67 -1.37 -5.11
N ASP A 430 26.57 -1.07 -4.17
CA ASP A 430 28.01 -1.26 -4.35
C ASP A 430 28.39 -2.75 -4.46
N LYS A 431 27.72 -3.62 -3.69
CA LYS A 431 27.88 -5.06 -3.77
C LYS A 431 27.47 -5.60 -5.14
N ILE A 432 26.36 -5.11 -5.69
CA ILE A 432 25.87 -5.45 -7.02
C ILE A 432 26.86 -4.96 -8.06
N LYS A 433 27.28 -3.70 -8.05
CA LYS A 433 28.27 -3.15 -8.98
C LYS A 433 29.55 -4.00 -9.00
N THR A 434 30.08 -4.34 -7.84
CA THR A 434 31.27 -5.21 -7.73
C THR A 434 31.03 -6.59 -8.37
N ALA A 435 29.89 -7.22 -8.11
CA ALA A 435 29.57 -8.56 -8.60
C ALA A 435 29.36 -8.60 -10.13
N PHE A 436 28.88 -7.50 -10.72
CA PHE A 436 28.67 -7.37 -12.18
C PHE A 436 29.82 -6.68 -12.89
N GLY A 437 30.84 -6.14 -12.21
CA GLY A 437 31.97 -5.42 -12.81
C GLY A 437 31.60 -4.04 -13.39
N LEU A 438 30.65 -3.35 -12.72
CA LEU A 438 30.11 -2.02 -13.10
C LEU A 438 30.84 -0.89 -12.38
#